data_a007bb218d7693cdece649471a92f6e4
#
_entry.id   a007bb218d7693cdece649471a92f6e4
#
_cell.length_a   1.000
_cell.length_b   1.000
_cell.length_c   1.000
_cell.angle_alpha   90.00
_cell.angle_beta   90.00
_cell.angle_gamma   90.00
#
_symmetry.space_group_name_H-M   'P 1'
#
loop_
_entity.id
_entity.type
_entity.pdbx_description
1 polymer ?
#
loop_
_entity_poly.entity_id
_entity_poly.type
_entity_poly.pdbx_seq_one_letter_code
_entity_poly.pdbx_strand_id
1 'polypeptide(L)'
;VRIGPNSLSFNSSTALRTIYMPRANVRKADFYTAFPANKRTFNVHSSIDKQMHARKRRVISHAFSDAAIKSLEKYILANVRTGCRLLGEKAEAAQKKGEKAEWVDTWNAANWCNWLVFDIMGDLVFGKAFGMLESPVNRFAVDLVSNAAHRHLIVSSHPFLEAPQSVET
;
A
#
# COMPACT_ATOMS: atom_id res chain seq x y z
N VAL A 1 -16.23 12.13 -19.15
CA VAL A 1 -17.46 11.34 -19.10
C VAL A 1 -18.13 11.55 -17.76
N ARG A 2 -19.47 11.70 -17.74
CA ARG A 2 -20.26 11.75 -16.50
C ARG A 2 -20.46 10.33 -15.98
N ILE A 3 -20.06 10.08 -14.73
CA ILE A 3 -20.15 8.75 -14.09
C ILE A 3 -21.17 8.74 -12.94
N GLY A 4 -21.74 9.86 -12.61
CA GLY A 4 -22.77 9.99 -11.58
C GLY A 4 -23.44 11.36 -11.62
N PRO A 5 -24.50 11.62 -10.78
CA PRO A 5 -25.20 12.89 -10.76
C PRO A 5 -24.27 14.09 -10.55
N ASN A 6 -23.30 13.95 -9.64
CA ASN A 6 -22.32 14.98 -9.27
C ASN A 6 -20.87 14.54 -9.50
N SER A 7 -20.65 13.57 -10.41
CA SER A 7 -19.33 12.96 -10.63
C SER A 7 -18.97 12.95 -12.10
N LEU A 8 -17.76 13.44 -12.40
CA LEU A 8 -17.17 13.45 -13.73
C LEU A 8 -15.83 12.69 -13.70
N SER A 9 -15.61 11.88 -14.71
CA SER A 9 -14.31 11.24 -14.97
C SER A 9 -13.62 11.92 -16.15
N PHE A 10 -12.37 12.29 -15.96
CA PHE A 10 -11.53 12.92 -16.96
C PHE A 10 -10.37 12.00 -17.31
N ASN A 11 -10.14 11.81 -18.62
CA ASN A 11 -8.98 11.11 -19.15
C ASN A 11 -8.20 12.05 -20.08
N SER A 12 -7.51 13.01 -19.47
CA SER A 12 -6.64 13.93 -20.21
C SER A 12 -5.47 14.41 -19.34
N SER A 13 -4.33 14.69 -19.96
CA SER A 13 -3.16 15.23 -19.28
C SER A 13 -3.42 16.62 -18.68
N THR A 14 -4.27 17.41 -19.33
CA THR A 14 -4.67 18.75 -18.82
C THR A 14 -5.46 18.62 -17.52
N ALA A 15 -6.45 17.73 -17.48
CA ALA A 15 -7.23 17.50 -16.26
C ALA A 15 -6.35 16.97 -15.12
N LEU A 16 -5.44 16.03 -15.42
CA LEU A 16 -4.47 15.53 -14.43
C LEU A 16 -3.68 16.68 -13.81
N ARG A 17 -3.15 17.56 -14.62
CA ARG A 17 -2.41 18.74 -14.14
C ARG A 17 -3.30 19.68 -13.33
N THR A 18 -4.48 20.03 -13.83
CA THR A 18 -5.39 20.96 -13.16
C THR A 18 -5.86 20.45 -11.79
N ILE A 19 -6.09 19.14 -11.66
CA ILE A 19 -6.63 18.52 -10.44
C ILE A 19 -5.53 18.18 -9.43
N TYR A 20 -4.38 17.65 -9.90
CA TYR A 20 -3.36 17.06 -9.01
C TYR A 20 -2.10 17.92 -8.84
N MET A 21 -1.99 19.05 -9.53
CA MET A 21 -0.83 19.93 -9.31
C MET A 21 -0.81 20.53 -7.89
N PRO A 22 0.38 20.84 -7.36
CA PRO A 22 0.52 21.62 -6.14
C PRO A 22 -0.29 22.92 -6.23
N ARG A 23 -1.05 23.26 -5.19
CA ARG A 23 -1.92 24.44 -5.10
C ARG A 23 -3.19 24.40 -5.97
N ALA A 24 -3.55 23.26 -6.56
CA ALA A 24 -4.81 23.14 -7.27
C ALA A 24 -5.99 23.54 -6.36
N ASN A 25 -6.96 24.29 -6.94
CA ASN A 25 -8.16 24.70 -6.20
C ASN A 25 -9.19 23.56 -6.14
N VAL A 26 -8.75 22.44 -5.61
CA VAL A 26 -9.58 21.23 -5.39
C VAL A 26 -9.38 20.73 -3.96
N ARG A 27 -10.33 19.98 -3.46
CA ARG A 27 -10.21 19.23 -2.21
C ARG A 27 -10.54 17.75 -2.46
N LYS A 28 -10.13 16.88 -1.55
CA LYS A 28 -10.54 15.47 -1.54
C LYS A 28 -12.05 15.40 -1.29
N ALA A 29 -12.69 14.44 -1.94
CA ALA A 29 -14.11 14.15 -1.72
C ALA A 29 -14.35 13.54 -0.33
N ASP A 30 -15.61 13.58 0.11
CA ASP A 30 -16.02 13.02 1.41
C ASP A 30 -15.86 11.50 1.47
N PHE A 31 -15.70 10.83 0.32
CA PHE A 31 -15.23 9.44 0.20
C PHE A 31 -14.05 9.10 1.12
N TYR A 32 -13.12 10.04 1.32
CA TYR A 32 -11.96 9.84 2.18
C TYR A 32 -12.28 9.78 3.67
N THR A 33 -13.50 10.12 4.09
CA THR A 33 -13.93 10.00 5.49
C THR A 33 -14.18 8.56 5.92
N ALA A 34 -14.35 7.65 4.96
CA ALA A 34 -14.54 6.21 5.24
C ALA A 34 -13.24 5.46 5.60
N PHE A 35 -12.06 6.05 5.32
CA PHE A 35 -10.77 5.38 5.54
C PHE A 35 -10.26 5.36 6.99
N PRO A 36 -10.50 6.35 7.85
CA PRO A 36 -10.04 6.29 9.23
C PRO A 36 -10.78 5.19 10.00
N ALA A 37 -10.02 4.40 10.75
CA ALA A 37 -10.61 3.43 11.68
C ALA A 37 -11.45 4.12 12.80
N ASN A 38 -11.14 5.39 13.06
CA ASN A 38 -11.85 6.24 14.01
C ASN A 38 -12.07 7.62 13.35
N LYS A 39 -13.30 8.14 13.36
CA LYS A 39 -13.66 9.46 12.80
C LYS A 39 -12.90 10.65 13.39
N ARG A 40 -12.19 10.45 14.50
CA ARG A 40 -11.33 11.47 15.14
C ARG A 40 -9.88 11.44 14.70
N THR A 41 -9.41 10.34 14.08
CA THR A 41 -8.01 10.14 13.71
C THR A 41 -7.84 10.10 12.21
N PHE A 42 -7.56 11.24 11.63
CA PHE A 42 -7.24 11.36 10.20
C PHE A 42 -5.73 11.22 10.00
N ASN A 43 -5.32 10.40 9.05
CA ASN A 43 -3.95 10.33 8.55
C ASN A 43 -3.75 11.27 7.33
N VAL A 44 -2.56 11.31 6.75
CA VAL A 44 -2.29 12.15 5.55
C VAL A 44 -3.18 11.76 4.37
N HIS A 45 -3.47 10.47 4.21
CA HIS A 45 -4.30 10.00 3.10
C HIS A 45 -5.77 10.44 3.28
N SER A 46 -6.32 10.32 4.48
CA SER A 46 -7.73 10.58 4.78
C SER A 46 -8.05 12.04 5.13
N SER A 47 -7.05 12.88 5.41
CA SER A 47 -7.27 14.30 5.72
C SER A 47 -7.82 15.06 4.51
N ILE A 48 -9.04 15.60 4.62
CA ILE A 48 -9.69 16.44 3.62
C ILE A 48 -9.30 17.92 3.81
N ASP A 49 -9.18 18.35 5.07
CA ASP A 49 -8.77 19.71 5.40
C ASP A 49 -7.33 19.96 4.92
N LYS A 50 -7.16 21.04 4.15
CA LYS A 50 -5.88 21.38 3.51
C LYS A 50 -4.79 21.73 4.51
N GLN A 51 -5.14 22.42 5.60
CA GLN A 51 -4.15 22.86 6.61
C GLN A 51 -3.66 21.66 7.43
N MET A 52 -4.58 20.81 7.88
CA MET A 52 -4.26 19.57 8.58
C MET A 52 -3.42 18.64 7.70
N HIS A 53 -3.82 18.46 6.43
CA HIS A 53 -3.07 17.68 5.46
C HIS A 53 -1.65 18.21 5.27
N ALA A 54 -1.49 19.53 5.06
CA ALA A 54 -0.19 20.16 4.87
C ALA A 54 0.72 19.99 6.09
N ARG A 55 0.16 20.15 7.30
CA ARG A 55 0.90 19.93 8.56
C ARG A 55 1.42 18.51 8.68
N LYS A 56 0.53 17.52 8.48
CA LYS A 56 0.89 16.10 8.57
C LYS A 56 1.89 15.69 7.50
N ARG A 57 1.70 16.16 6.25
CA ARG A 57 2.62 15.88 5.15
C ARG A 57 4.01 16.45 5.43
N ARG A 58 4.11 17.66 6.01
CA ARG A 58 5.40 18.26 6.37
C ARG A 58 6.17 17.39 7.36
N VAL A 59 5.50 16.85 8.37
CA VAL A 59 6.12 15.96 9.35
C VAL A 59 6.67 14.70 8.68
N ILE A 60 5.86 14.06 7.83
CA ILE A 60 6.26 12.80 7.19
C ILE A 60 7.32 13.03 6.10
N SER A 61 7.32 14.18 5.42
CA SER A 61 8.22 14.44 4.29
C SER A 61 9.71 14.31 4.62
N HIS A 62 10.09 14.53 5.87
CA HIS A 62 11.48 14.34 6.30
C HIS A 62 11.95 12.88 6.19
N ALA A 63 11.07 11.93 6.44
CA ALA A 63 11.37 10.50 6.30
C ALA A 63 11.56 10.06 4.82
N PHE A 64 11.08 10.87 3.88
CA PHE A 64 11.20 10.62 2.44
C PHE A 64 12.20 11.56 1.75
N SER A 65 13.09 12.21 2.51
CA SER A 65 14.19 12.97 1.92
C SER A 65 15.22 12.03 1.28
N ASP A 66 15.95 12.52 0.27
CA ASP A 66 16.97 11.73 -0.43
C ASP A 66 18.01 11.14 0.54
N ALA A 67 18.40 11.90 1.56
CA ALA A 67 19.33 11.43 2.58
C ALA A 67 18.74 10.31 3.42
N ALA A 68 17.46 10.44 3.84
CA ALA A 68 16.77 9.41 4.59
C ALA A 68 16.61 8.13 3.76
N ILE A 69 16.15 8.24 2.50
CA ILE A 69 15.99 7.10 1.59
C ILE A 69 17.32 6.38 1.37
N LYS A 70 18.42 7.11 1.12
CA LYS A 70 19.76 6.53 0.99
C LYS A 70 20.19 5.78 2.25
N SER A 71 19.89 6.27 3.44
CA SER A 71 20.22 5.58 4.69
C SER A 71 19.46 4.26 4.87
N LEU A 72 18.31 4.13 4.23
CA LEU A 72 17.44 2.95 4.26
C LEU A 72 17.77 1.92 3.17
N GLU A 73 18.58 2.28 2.17
CA GLU A 73 18.94 1.42 1.03
C GLU A 73 19.49 0.06 1.47
N LYS A 74 20.28 0.01 2.54
CA LYS A 74 20.86 -1.22 3.07
C LYS A 74 19.78 -2.26 3.47
N TYR A 75 18.66 -1.82 4.02
CA TYR A 75 17.55 -2.70 4.42
C TYR A 75 16.79 -3.21 3.19
N ILE A 76 16.57 -2.33 2.22
CA ILE A 76 15.93 -2.69 0.95
C ILE A 76 16.78 -3.75 0.22
N LEU A 77 18.08 -3.51 0.08
CA LEU A 77 19.00 -4.43 -0.57
C LEU A 77 19.11 -5.77 0.16
N ALA A 78 19.06 -5.78 1.49
CA ALA A 78 19.10 -7.02 2.26
C ALA A 78 17.88 -7.90 1.93
N ASN A 79 16.67 -7.32 1.93
CA ASN A 79 15.44 -8.05 1.58
C ASN A 79 15.43 -8.50 0.11
N VAL A 80 15.87 -7.64 -0.82
CA VAL A 80 16.00 -8.02 -2.25
C VAL A 80 16.96 -9.19 -2.44
N ARG A 81 18.13 -9.16 -1.78
CA ARG A 81 19.11 -10.27 -1.85
C ARG A 81 18.51 -11.56 -1.29
N THR A 82 17.78 -11.49 -0.17
CA THR A 82 17.05 -12.64 0.39
C THR A 82 16.05 -13.20 -0.61
N GLY A 83 15.23 -12.35 -1.23
CA GLY A 83 14.30 -12.76 -2.26
C GLY A 83 14.97 -13.43 -3.44
N CYS A 84 16.03 -12.83 -3.98
CA CYS A 84 16.80 -13.42 -5.09
C CYS A 84 17.44 -14.77 -4.72
N ARG A 85 18.00 -14.89 -3.52
CA ARG A 85 18.57 -16.15 -3.02
C ARG A 85 17.51 -17.26 -2.95
N LEU A 86 16.38 -16.98 -2.33
CA LEU A 86 15.29 -17.96 -2.19
C LEU A 86 14.70 -18.39 -3.54
N LEU A 87 14.63 -17.48 -4.50
CA LEU A 87 14.22 -17.80 -5.86
C LEU A 87 15.25 -18.72 -6.55
N GLY A 88 16.55 -18.45 -6.38
CA GLY A 88 17.62 -19.29 -6.92
C GLY A 88 17.65 -20.69 -6.31
N GLU A 89 17.54 -20.81 -4.97
CA GLU A 89 17.49 -22.10 -4.27
C GLU A 89 16.34 -22.99 -4.74
N LYS A 90 15.18 -22.40 -5.02
CA LYS A 90 14.04 -23.13 -5.58
C LYS A 90 14.32 -23.62 -7.01
N ALA A 91 14.96 -22.80 -7.83
CA ALA A 91 15.34 -23.19 -9.17
C ALA A 91 16.32 -24.37 -9.15
N GLU A 92 17.35 -24.33 -8.30
CA GLU A 92 18.33 -25.43 -8.14
C GLU A 92 17.66 -26.70 -7.60
N ALA A 93 16.73 -26.58 -6.65
CA ALA A 93 16.05 -27.74 -6.10
C ALA A 93 15.16 -28.44 -7.14
N ALA A 94 14.54 -27.71 -8.05
CA ALA A 94 13.77 -28.28 -9.16
C ALA A 94 14.67 -29.02 -10.17
N GLN A 95 15.83 -28.45 -10.49
CA GLN A 95 16.81 -29.09 -11.38
C GLN A 95 17.38 -30.41 -10.80
N LYS A 96 17.61 -30.47 -9.49
CA LYS A 96 18.12 -31.68 -8.81
C LYS A 96 17.13 -32.84 -8.81
N LYS A 97 15.81 -32.58 -8.98
CA LYS A 97 14.79 -33.64 -9.08
C LYS A 97 14.75 -34.35 -10.43
N GLY A 98 15.69 -34.07 -11.31
CA GLY A 98 15.83 -34.78 -12.60
C GLY A 98 14.78 -34.40 -13.64
N GLU A 99 14.01 -33.39 -13.38
CA GLU A 99 13.14 -32.80 -14.38
C GLU A 99 14.04 -32.11 -15.42
N LYS A 100 14.07 -32.66 -16.64
CA LYS A 100 14.67 -31.99 -17.81
C LYS A 100 13.85 -30.75 -18.21
N ALA A 101 13.37 -30.01 -17.25
CA ALA A 101 12.56 -28.84 -17.49
C ALA A 101 13.49 -27.65 -17.71
N GLU A 102 13.47 -27.14 -18.90
CA GLU A 102 14.01 -25.83 -19.27
C GLU A 102 13.38 -24.71 -18.42
N TRP A 103 12.28 -25.00 -17.75
CA TRP A 103 11.46 -24.10 -16.92
C TRP A 103 11.22 -24.71 -15.53
N VAL A 104 11.41 -23.89 -14.51
CA VAL A 104 11.05 -24.21 -13.12
C VAL A 104 9.53 -24.05 -12.92
N ASP A 105 8.97 -24.71 -11.91
CA ASP A 105 7.58 -24.59 -11.50
C ASP A 105 7.06 -23.15 -11.53
N THR A 106 5.81 -23.00 -11.98
CA THR A 106 5.17 -21.68 -12.06
C THR A 106 5.02 -21.05 -10.68
N TRP A 107 5.47 -19.82 -10.53
CA TRP A 107 5.31 -19.05 -9.30
C TRP A 107 4.31 -17.94 -9.47
N ASN A 108 3.55 -17.67 -8.43
CA ASN A 108 2.76 -16.47 -8.38
C ASN A 108 3.67 -15.28 -8.02
N ALA A 109 4.15 -14.58 -9.04
CA ALA A 109 5.03 -13.43 -8.87
C ALA A 109 4.39 -12.32 -8.01
N ALA A 110 3.06 -12.14 -8.07
CA ALA A 110 2.37 -11.17 -7.26
C ALA A 110 2.50 -11.47 -5.76
N ASN A 111 2.41 -12.73 -5.36
CA ASN A 111 2.61 -13.12 -3.97
C ASN A 111 4.05 -12.84 -3.52
N TRP A 112 5.05 -13.19 -4.32
CA TRP A 112 6.45 -12.93 -4.01
C TRP A 112 6.76 -11.43 -3.90
N CYS A 113 6.23 -10.61 -4.79
CA CYS A 113 6.36 -9.16 -4.71
C CYS A 113 5.70 -8.61 -3.45
N ASN A 114 4.51 -9.10 -3.09
CA ASN A 114 3.84 -8.69 -1.85
C ASN A 114 4.69 -9.03 -0.62
N TRP A 115 5.19 -10.26 -0.50
CA TRP A 115 6.02 -10.67 0.64
C TRP A 115 7.30 -9.84 0.74
N LEU A 116 7.96 -9.58 -0.40
CA LEU A 116 9.15 -8.72 -0.44
C LEU A 116 8.82 -7.30 0.03
N VAL A 117 7.74 -6.71 -0.48
CA VAL A 117 7.34 -5.35 -0.10
C VAL A 117 6.96 -5.27 1.37
N PHE A 118 6.25 -6.28 1.90
CA PHE A 118 5.91 -6.33 3.33
C PHE A 118 7.15 -6.44 4.21
N ASP A 119 8.13 -7.26 3.84
CA ASP A 119 9.38 -7.39 4.60
C ASP A 119 10.19 -6.08 4.56
N ILE A 120 10.31 -5.44 3.40
CA ILE A 120 10.91 -4.11 3.27
C ILE A 120 10.18 -3.08 4.15
N MET A 121 8.85 -3.03 4.07
CA MET A 121 8.05 -2.10 4.89
C MET A 121 8.18 -2.39 6.38
N GLY A 122 8.28 -3.66 6.76
CA GLY A 122 8.57 -4.07 8.13
C GLY A 122 9.86 -3.45 8.66
N ASP A 123 10.94 -3.60 7.93
CA ASP A 123 12.23 -3.02 8.30
C ASP A 123 12.20 -1.48 8.34
N LEU A 124 11.59 -0.85 7.33
CA LEU A 124 11.59 0.61 7.22
C LEU A 124 10.69 1.31 8.24
N VAL A 125 9.55 0.71 8.59
CA VAL A 125 8.53 1.35 9.43
C VAL A 125 8.61 0.88 10.88
N PHE A 126 8.88 -0.41 11.09
CA PHE A 126 8.87 -1.03 12.42
C PHE A 126 10.27 -1.46 12.90
N GLY A 127 11.30 -1.33 12.05
CA GLY A 127 12.67 -1.73 12.36
C GLY A 127 12.90 -3.24 12.36
N LYS A 128 11.94 -4.03 11.85
CA LYS A 128 12.03 -5.49 11.77
C LYS A 128 11.15 -6.02 10.64
N ALA A 129 11.75 -6.82 9.74
CA ALA A 129 11.01 -7.52 8.70
C ALA A 129 9.96 -8.49 9.28
N PHE A 130 8.86 -8.70 8.55
CA PHE A 130 7.84 -9.68 8.92
C PHE A 130 8.26 -11.12 8.65
N GLY A 131 9.31 -11.34 7.86
CA GLY A 131 9.84 -12.65 7.51
C GLY A 131 8.93 -13.42 6.54
N MET A 132 8.14 -12.73 5.73
CA MET A 132 7.19 -13.35 4.80
C MET A 132 7.87 -14.06 3.63
N LEU A 133 9.07 -13.60 3.25
CA LEU A 133 9.87 -14.27 2.22
C LEU A 133 10.29 -15.68 2.66
N GLU A 134 10.75 -15.80 3.90
CA GLU A 134 11.33 -17.04 4.44
C GLU A 134 10.29 -17.97 5.06
N SER A 135 9.20 -17.42 5.62
CA SER A 135 8.19 -18.17 6.37
C SER A 135 6.75 -17.79 5.97
N PRO A 136 5.84 -18.76 5.91
CA PRO A 136 4.44 -18.50 5.63
C PRO A 136 3.66 -17.88 6.81
N VAL A 137 4.22 -17.85 8.01
CA VAL A 137 3.51 -17.51 9.27
C VAL A 137 2.78 -16.17 9.21
N ASN A 138 3.40 -15.14 8.64
CA ASN A 138 2.82 -13.79 8.59
C ASN A 138 2.11 -13.44 7.27
N ARG A 139 2.06 -14.37 6.30
CA ARG A 139 1.52 -14.11 4.95
C ARG A 139 0.02 -13.78 4.96
N PHE A 140 -0.71 -14.21 5.98
CA PHE A 140 -2.12 -13.84 6.17
C PHE A 140 -2.36 -12.32 6.20
N ALA A 141 -1.35 -11.52 6.57
CA ALA A 141 -1.48 -10.06 6.61
C ALA A 141 -1.71 -9.46 5.21
N VAL A 142 -1.21 -10.09 4.14
CA VAL A 142 -1.46 -9.67 2.76
C VAL A 142 -2.96 -9.78 2.44
N ASP A 143 -3.58 -10.90 2.83
CA ASP A 143 -5.02 -11.13 2.62
C ASP A 143 -5.86 -10.17 3.45
N LEU A 144 -5.44 -9.89 4.70
CA LEU A 144 -6.12 -8.91 5.56
C LEU A 144 -6.13 -7.51 4.94
N VAL A 145 -5.00 -7.06 4.37
CA VAL A 145 -4.93 -5.74 3.70
C VAL A 145 -5.84 -5.70 2.48
N SER A 146 -5.85 -6.76 1.67
CA SER A 146 -6.72 -6.87 0.50
C SER A 146 -8.20 -6.84 0.89
N ASN A 147 -8.58 -7.58 1.90
CA ASN A 147 -9.96 -7.62 2.42
C ASN A 147 -10.37 -6.27 3.03
N ALA A 148 -9.47 -5.60 3.76
CA ALA A 148 -9.72 -4.28 4.30
C ALA A 148 -9.91 -3.23 3.20
N ALA A 149 -9.08 -3.27 2.14
CA ALA A 149 -9.23 -2.38 0.99
C ALA A 149 -10.57 -2.60 0.28
N HIS A 150 -10.97 -3.84 0.07
CA HIS A 150 -12.27 -4.18 -0.53
C HIS A 150 -13.44 -3.69 0.33
N ARG A 151 -13.38 -3.92 1.65
CA ARG A 151 -14.39 -3.40 2.58
C ARG A 151 -14.48 -1.87 2.51
N HIS A 152 -13.35 -1.18 2.50
CA HIS A 152 -13.34 0.28 2.39
C HIS A 152 -13.97 0.76 1.09
N LEU A 153 -13.71 0.10 -0.03
CA LEU A 153 -14.33 0.42 -1.31
C LEU A 153 -15.86 0.34 -1.23
N ILE A 154 -16.40 -0.74 -0.64
CA ILE A 154 -17.85 -0.92 -0.49
C ILE A 154 -18.45 0.16 0.41
N VAL A 155 -17.90 0.35 1.61
CA VAL A 155 -18.42 1.31 2.61
C VAL A 155 -18.36 2.74 2.09
N SER A 156 -17.26 3.12 1.44
CA SER A 156 -17.11 4.48 0.90
C SER A 156 -18.01 4.77 -0.30
N SER A 157 -18.41 3.73 -1.03
CA SER A 157 -19.37 3.86 -2.13
C SER A 157 -20.82 3.90 -1.65
N HIS A 158 -21.08 3.41 -0.43
CA HIS A 158 -22.42 3.33 0.17
C HIS A 158 -22.39 3.87 1.61
N PRO A 159 -22.40 5.20 1.79
CA PRO A 159 -22.27 5.83 3.12
C PRO A 159 -23.36 5.41 4.12
N PHE A 160 -24.48 4.85 3.65
CA PHE A 160 -25.53 4.29 4.52
C PHE A 160 -25.18 2.94 5.15
N LEU A 161 -24.10 2.27 4.70
CA LEU A 161 -23.62 1.00 5.26
C LEU A 161 -22.63 1.21 6.43
N GLU A 162 -22.33 2.44 6.79
CA GLU A 162 -21.58 2.70 8.02
C GLU A 162 -22.40 2.19 9.22
N ALA A 163 -21.83 1.24 9.96
CA ALA A 163 -22.44 0.79 11.21
C ALA A 163 -22.68 1.99 12.14
N PRO A 164 -23.85 2.08 12.78
CA PRO A 164 -24.10 3.14 13.76
C PRO A 164 -23.01 3.07 14.81
N GLN A 165 -22.31 4.19 15.02
CA GLN A 165 -21.32 4.27 16.09
C GLN A 165 -22.07 4.11 17.40
N SER A 166 -21.70 3.09 18.20
CA SER A 166 -22.12 3.04 19.59
C SER A 166 -21.74 4.38 20.24
N VAL A 167 -22.75 5.15 20.57
CA VAL A 167 -22.61 6.34 21.41
C VAL A 167 -22.25 5.78 22.79
N GLU A 168 -20.96 5.72 23.10
CA GLU A 168 -20.54 5.55 24.48
C GLU A 168 -20.94 6.82 25.23
N THR A 169 -21.98 6.68 26.02
CA THR A 169 -22.43 7.65 27.05
C THR A 169 -21.42 7.69 28.18
#